data_a2e4f609275b2df8b1a313075208e2ea
#
_entry.id   a2e4f609275b2df8b1a313075208e2ea
#
_cell.length_a   1.000
_cell.length_b   1.000
_cell.length_c   1.000
_cell.angle_alpha   90.00
_cell.angle_beta   90.00
_cell.angle_gamma   90.00
#
_symmetry.space_group_name_H-M   'P 1'
#
loop_
_entity.id
_entity.type
_entity.pdbx_description
1 polymer ?
#
loop_
_entity_poly.entity_id
_entity_poly.type
_entity_poly.pdbx_seq_one_letter_code
_entity_poly.pdbx_strand_id
1 'polypeptide(L)'
;WHLVNTGLADQIVPELPALRLEQDPIHRHKEVLSHTIAVTAKTPDDLVVRLAALFHDIGKPATRSFKHGGVTFRHHEAVGAKMTKKRLRALGYPEDVVKDVAEIVRLSGRFKGYADGWGDSAVRRYARDAGHLLGQLNSLVRSDCTSRHSHIHQAIHHHVDDLERRIGELAESDRLAAERPLLDGGEVMERLGLGPGPEVGKALKFLLELRRSNPDLDREETEASLDDWWRDYQS
;
A
#
# COMPACT_ATOMS: atom_id res chain seq x y z
N TRP A 1 24.18 5.07 15.18
CA TRP A 1 24.70 5.69 16.41
C TRP A 1 25.99 6.48 16.16
N HIS A 2 26.91 5.97 15.36
CA HIS A 2 28.23 6.61 15.19
C HIS A 2 28.13 8.06 14.68
N LEU A 3 27.30 8.30 13.65
CA LEU A 3 27.04 9.66 13.14
C LEU A 3 26.53 10.61 14.21
N VAL A 4 25.64 10.14 15.09
CA VAL A 4 25.03 10.97 16.17
C VAL A 4 26.03 11.22 17.28
N ASN A 5 26.80 10.21 17.69
CA ASN A 5 27.73 10.30 18.80
C ASN A 5 29.01 11.11 18.46
N THR A 6 29.38 11.18 17.20
CA THR A 6 30.52 11.98 16.71
C THR A 6 30.15 13.42 16.37
N GLY A 7 28.85 13.79 16.41
CA GLY A 7 28.37 15.11 15.98
C GLY A 7 28.28 15.29 14.47
N LEU A 8 28.66 14.30 13.67
CA LEU A 8 28.54 14.37 12.21
C LEU A 8 27.07 14.50 11.73
N ALA A 9 26.16 13.88 12.46
CA ALA A 9 24.73 14.00 12.16
C ALA A 9 24.24 15.45 12.19
N ASP A 10 24.76 16.30 13.09
CA ASP A 10 24.36 17.69 13.19
C ASP A 10 24.69 18.50 11.92
N GLN A 11 25.72 18.07 11.18
CA GLN A 11 26.15 18.70 9.93
C GLN A 11 25.43 18.13 8.70
N ILE A 12 25.16 16.83 8.68
CA ILE A 12 24.67 16.10 7.49
C ILE A 12 23.14 15.95 7.54
N VAL A 13 22.61 15.47 8.67
CA VAL A 13 21.17 15.18 8.89
C VAL A 13 20.74 15.68 10.28
N PRO A 14 20.71 17.00 10.53
CA PRO A 14 20.40 17.56 11.84
C PRO A 14 19.00 17.17 12.37
N GLU A 15 18.12 16.71 11.49
CA GLU A 15 16.82 16.16 11.88
C GLU A 15 16.96 14.89 12.73
N LEU A 16 18.04 14.12 12.58
CA LEU A 16 18.23 12.87 13.30
C LEU A 16 18.56 13.10 14.79
N PRO A 17 19.57 13.91 15.21
CA PRO A 17 19.77 14.22 16.61
C PRO A 17 18.61 14.98 17.25
N ALA A 18 17.80 15.72 16.47
CA ALA A 18 16.57 16.37 16.97
C ALA A 18 15.52 15.35 17.45
N LEU A 19 15.63 14.07 17.09
CA LEU A 19 14.77 12.99 17.59
C LEU A 19 15.11 12.51 19.02
N ARG A 20 16.11 13.12 19.70
CA ARG A 20 16.37 12.90 21.12
C ARG A 20 15.25 13.49 21.97
N LEU A 21 14.08 12.90 21.88
CA LEU A 21 12.89 13.28 22.62
C LEU A 21 12.11 12.04 23.08
N GLU A 22 11.48 12.17 24.23
CA GLU A 22 10.61 11.11 24.75
C GLU A 22 9.30 11.08 23.98
N GLN A 23 8.90 9.89 23.53
CA GLN A 23 7.64 9.69 22.81
C GLN A 23 6.43 9.84 23.74
N ASP A 24 6.60 9.45 25.01
CA ASP A 24 5.58 9.53 26.04
C ASP A 24 6.24 9.84 27.40
N PRO A 25 5.83 10.91 28.11
CA PRO A 25 6.37 11.24 29.42
C PRO A 25 6.09 10.16 30.49
N ILE A 26 5.07 9.33 30.30
CA ILE A 26 4.73 8.22 31.22
C ILE A 26 5.62 7.01 30.95
N HIS A 27 5.97 6.76 29.66
CA HIS A 27 6.80 5.66 29.22
C HIS A 27 8.20 6.15 28.80
N ARG A 28 8.97 6.70 29.74
CA ARG A 28 10.29 7.34 29.52
C ARG A 28 11.33 6.53 28.76
N HIS A 29 11.12 5.22 28.60
CA HIS A 29 12.05 4.30 27.91
C HIS A 29 11.86 4.24 26.39
N LYS A 30 10.96 5.06 25.81
CA LYS A 30 10.73 5.11 24.34
C LYS A 30 11.22 6.43 23.77
N GLU A 31 12.55 6.58 23.70
CA GLU A 31 13.15 7.68 22.96
C GLU A 31 12.98 7.48 21.46
N VAL A 32 12.54 8.52 20.74
CA VAL A 32 12.24 8.43 19.31
C VAL A 32 13.50 8.13 18.49
N LEU A 33 14.65 8.72 18.83
CA LEU A 33 15.92 8.44 18.14
C LEU A 33 16.32 6.97 18.24
N SER A 34 16.28 6.41 19.45
CA SER A 34 16.62 4.99 19.69
C SER A 34 15.69 4.05 18.92
N HIS A 35 14.38 4.38 18.88
CA HIS A 35 13.40 3.69 18.07
C HIS A 35 13.74 3.77 16.57
N THR A 36 13.97 4.97 16.04
CA THR A 36 14.29 5.20 14.63
C THR A 36 15.53 4.40 14.18
N ILE A 37 16.59 4.40 15.00
CA ILE A 37 17.81 3.63 14.71
C ILE A 37 17.53 2.12 14.72
N ALA A 38 16.74 1.63 15.68
CA ALA A 38 16.37 0.23 15.76
C ALA A 38 15.50 -0.22 14.58
N VAL A 39 14.56 0.61 14.13
CA VAL A 39 13.75 0.37 12.92
C VAL A 39 14.64 0.30 11.69
N THR A 40 15.52 1.29 11.50
CA THR A 40 16.46 1.33 10.36
C THR A 40 17.37 0.10 10.30
N ALA A 41 17.83 -0.39 11.46
CA ALA A 41 18.68 -1.59 11.54
C ALA A 41 17.94 -2.89 11.17
N LYS A 42 16.61 -2.92 11.24
CA LYS A 42 15.78 -4.08 10.90
C LYS A 42 15.31 -4.10 9.44
N THR A 43 15.49 -3.01 8.70
CA THR A 43 15.06 -2.97 7.30
C THR A 43 15.84 -3.95 6.43
N PRO A 44 15.21 -4.48 5.36
CA PRO A 44 15.92 -5.24 4.35
C PRO A 44 17.00 -4.39 3.66
N ASP A 45 17.82 -5.02 2.82
CA ASP A 45 18.83 -4.33 2.02
C ASP A 45 18.18 -3.64 0.79
N ASP A 46 17.39 -2.60 1.09
CA ASP A 46 16.71 -1.73 0.14
C ASP A 46 16.96 -0.28 0.56
N LEU A 47 17.56 0.51 -0.31
CA LEU A 47 17.93 1.90 -0.03
C LEU A 47 16.72 2.76 0.33
N VAL A 48 15.62 2.61 -0.43
CA VAL A 48 14.41 3.42 -0.25
C VAL A 48 13.76 3.10 1.09
N VAL A 49 13.63 1.81 1.44
CA VAL A 49 13.07 1.37 2.73
C VAL A 49 13.95 1.84 3.88
N ARG A 50 15.28 1.71 3.75
CA ARG A 50 16.25 2.11 4.79
C ARG A 50 16.24 3.60 5.04
N LEU A 51 16.19 4.41 3.98
CA LEU A 51 16.04 5.86 4.10
C LEU A 51 14.67 6.23 4.67
N ALA A 52 13.59 5.59 4.22
CA ALA A 52 12.26 5.82 4.78
C ALA A 52 12.20 5.50 6.28
N ALA A 53 12.81 4.40 6.71
CA ALA A 53 12.93 4.05 8.12
C ALA A 53 13.72 5.09 8.93
N LEU A 54 14.80 5.65 8.35
CA LEU A 54 15.58 6.71 9.00
C LEU A 54 14.79 8.01 9.14
N PHE A 55 13.90 8.30 8.20
CA PHE A 55 13.17 9.57 8.11
C PHE A 55 11.70 9.50 8.56
N HIS A 56 11.13 8.32 8.85
CA HIS A 56 9.68 8.20 9.10
C HIS A 56 9.18 9.07 10.27
N ASP A 57 10.01 9.31 11.25
CA ASP A 57 9.66 10.02 12.47
C ASP A 57 10.23 11.47 12.56
N ILE A 58 10.97 11.95 11.56
CA ILE A 58 11.65 13.27 11.63
C ILE A 58 10.70 14.45 11.77
N GLY A 59 9.43 14.28 11.47
CA GLY A 59 8.40 15.31 11.69
C GLY A 59 7.93 15.44 13.14
N LYS A 60 8.24 14.48 14.04
CA LYS A 60 7.78 14.47 15.43
C LYS A 60 8.21 15.70 16.23
N PRO A 61 9.48 16.16 16.17
CA PRO A 61 9.88 17.37 16.93
C PRO A 61 9.06 18.60 16.56
N ALA A 62 8.79 18.81 15.27
CA ALA A 62 8.05 19.98 14.77
C ALA A 62 6.54 19.90 15.02
N THR A 63 5.99 18.72 15.32
CA THR A 63 4.56 18.52 15.54
C THR A 63 4.20 18.15 16.97
N ARG A 64 5.19 18.17 17.86
CA ARG A 64 5.02 17.85 19.27
C ARG A 64 4.05 18.83 19.94
N SER A 65 3.02 18.29 20.58
CA SER A 65 2.02 19.07 21.31
C SER A 65 1.66 18.38 22.62
N PHE A 66 1.50 19.17 23.66
CA PHE A 66 1.10 18.71 24.99
C PHE A 66 -0.38 19.04 25.22
N LYS A 67 -1.23 18.02 25.28
CA LYS A 67 -2.67 18.17 25.52
C LYS A 67 -3.15 17.11 26.51
N HIS A 68 -3.97 17.51 27.47
CA HIS A 68 -4.62 16.63 28.45
C HIS A 68 -3.65 15.65 29.14
N GLY A 69 -2.45 16.13 29.49
CA GLY A 69 -1.45 15.33 30.21
C GLY A 69 -0.67 14.34 29.35
N GLY A 70 -0.92 14.30 28.03
CA GLY A 70 -0.19 13.45 27.09
C GLY A 70 0.55 14.23 26.01
N VAL A 71 1.43 13.54 25.29
CA VAL A 71 2.15 14.06 24.11
C VAL A 71 1.50 13.53 22.85
N THR A 72 1.29 14.40 21.87
CA THR A 72 0.80 14.05 20.54
C THR A 72 1.71 14.58 19.44
N PHE A 73 1.73 13.91 18.30
CA PHE A 73 2.55 14.23 17.12
C PHE A 73 1.67 14.21 15.87
N ARG A 74 0.56 14.95 15.89
CA ARG A 74 -0.41 14.90 14.78
C ARG A 74 0.22 15.38 13.47
N HIS A 75 -0.02 14.62 12.40
CA HIS A 75 0.45 14.90 11.05
C HIS A 75 1.97 14.92 10.89
N HIS A 76 2.73 14.27 11.81
CA HIS A 76 4.18 14.20 11.71
C HIS A 76 4.63 13.53 10.42
N GLU A 77 3.87 12.59 9.90
CA GLU A 77 4.14 11.91 8.63
C GLU A 77 4.15 12.90 7.45
N ALA A 78 3.16 13.78 7.38
CA ALA A 78 3.07 14.79 6.31
C ALA A 78 4.16 15.88 6.43
N VAL A 79 4.48 16.29 7.65
CA VAL A 79 5.59 17.23 7.92
C VAL A 79 6.92 16.55 7.64
N GLY A 80 7.11 15.33 8.13
CA GLY A 80 8.29 14.50 7.90
C GLY A 80 8.57 14.29 6.41
N ALA A 81 7.55 14.00 5.61
CA ALA A 81 7.69 13.85 4.16
C ALA A 81 8.25 15.11 3.47
N LYS A 82 7.80 16.30 3.89
CA LYS A 82 8.35 17.57 3.36
C LYS A 82 9.80 17.77 3.79
N MET A 83 10.12 17.48 5.04
CA MET A 83 11.49 17.56 5.58
C MET A 83 12.41 16.57 4.85
N THR A 84 11.96 15.32 4.62
CA THR A 84 12.66 14.28 3.88
C THR A 84 13.03 14.76 2.47
N LYS A 85 12.07 15.31 1.70
CA LYS A 85 12.33 15.85 0.36
C LYS A 85 13.43 16.91 0.40
N LYS A 86 13.33 17.85 1.34
CA LYS A 86 14.33 18.93 1.49
C LYS A 86 15.72 18.36 1.80
N ARG A 87 15.81 17.42 2.75
CA ARG A 87 17.08 16.85 3.18
C ARG A 87 17.73 15.99 2.12
N LEU A 88 16.99 15.07 1.51
CA LEU A 88 17.55 14.19 0.48
C LEU A 88 18.03 14.95 -0.77
N ARG A 89 17.31 16.00 -1.17
CA ARG A 89 17.78 16.90 -2.24
C ARG A 89 19.07 17.61 -1.87
N ALA A 90 19.17 18.11 -0.64
CA ALA A 90 20.39 18.76 -0.15
C ALA A 90 21.58 17.80 -0.07
N LEU A 91 21.33 16.50 0.09
CA LEU A 91 22.33 15.43 0.07
C LEU A 91 22.63 14.91 -1.35
N GLY A 92 21.98 15.44 -2.39
CA GLY A 92 22.23 15.08 -3.78
C GLY A 92 21.63 13.76 -4.23
N TYR A 93 20.62 13.22 -3.54
CA TYR A 93 19.93 12.01 -3.99
C TYR A 93 19.12 12.26 -5.27
N PRO A 94 19.01 11.25 -6.17
CA PRO A 94 18.15 11.31 -7.36
C PRO A 94 16.69 11.61 -7.01
N GLU A 95 15.99 12.34 -7.90
CA GLU A 95 14.65 12.86 -7.59
C GLU A 95 13.59 11.75 -7.48
N ASP A 96 13.76 10.61 -8.15
CA ASP A 96 12.94 9.41 -7.99
C ASP A 96 13.08 8.84 -6.58
N VAL A 97 14.30 8.64 -6.08
CA VAL A 97 14.56 8.22 -4.70
C VAL A 97 13.96 9.21 -3.70
N VAL A 98 14.14 10.52 -3.93
CA VAL A 98 13.57 11.57 -3.07
C VAL A 98 12.05 11.47 -2.98
N LYS A 99 11.38 11.25 -4.12
CA LYS A 99 9.91 11.11 -4.18
C LYS A 99 9.45 9.85 -3.47
N ASP A 100 10.07 8.72 -3.76
CA ASP A 100 9.68 7.42 -3.23
C ASP A 100 9.86 7.35 -1.71
N VAL A 101 11.02 7.77 -1.19
CA VAL A 101 11.27 7.82 0.25
C VAL A 101 10.27 8.73 0.96
N ALA A 102 10.05 9.93 0.43
CA ALA A 102 9.13 10.88 1.04
C ALA A 102 7.67 10.40 1.00
N GLU A 103 7.29 9.67 -0.05
CA GLU A 103 5.95 9.09 -0.13
C GLU A 103 5.76 7.97 0.89
N ILE A 104 6.74 7.08 1.06
CA ILE A 104 6.69 6.06 2.11
C ILE A 104 6.61 6.72 3.50
N VAL A 105 7.40 7.77 3.77
CA VAL A 105 7.31 8.53 5.03
C VAL A 105 5.91 9.13 5.23
N ARG A 106 5.29 9.68 4.17
CA ARG A 106 3.92 10.22 4.22
C ARG A 106 2.88 9.15 4.56
N LEU A 107 3.10 7.93 4.11
CA LEU A 107 2.17 6.80 4.26
C LEU A 107 2.44 5.95 5.52
N SER A 108 3.58 6.12 6.20
CA SER A 108 4.05 5.25 7.28
C SER A 108 3.04 5.03 8.42
N GLY A 109 2.21 6.04 8.71
CA GLY A 109 1.17 5.96 9.73
C GLY A 109 -0.14 5.29 9.29
N ARG A 110 -0.31 4.98 7.99
CA ARG A 110 -1.59 4.49 7.43
C ARG A 110 -2.01 3.13 7.95
N PHE A 111 -1.07 2.24 8.21
CA PHE A 111 -1.35 0.86 8.63
C PHE A 111 -1.93 0.75 10.05
N LYS A 112 -1.79 1.77 10.89
CA LYS A 112 -2.14 1.72 12.33
C LYS A 112 -3.56 1.25 12.66
N GLY A 113 -4.52 1.44 11.77
CA GLY A 113 -5.91 1.03 11.97
C GLY A 113 -6.26 -0.34 11.40
N TYR A 114 -5.30 -1.11 10.88
CA TYR A 114 -5.61 -2.38 10.21
C TYR A 114 -6.18 -3.42 11.20
N ALA A 115 -5.60 -3.52 12.39
CA ALA A 115 -6.05 -4.46 13.43
C ALA A 115 -7.47 -4.19 13.92
N ASP A 116 -8.00 -2.97 13.72
CA ASP A 116 -9.38 -2.59 14.09
C ASP A 116 -10.42 -3.05 13.05
N GLY A 117 -10.00 -3.74 12.01
CA GLY A 117 -10.86 -4.33 10.97
C GLY A 117 -11.13 -3.39 9.79
N TRP A 118 -10.25 -3.37 8.80
CA TRP A 118 -10.51 -2.65 7.55
C TRP A 118 -11.48 -3.39 6.64
N GLY A 119 -12.50 -2.67 6.14
CA GLY A 119 -13.30 -3.13 5.01
C GLY A 119 -12.51 -3.08 3.69
N ASP A 120 -13.02 -3.74 2.65
CA ASP A 120 -12.35 -3.87 1.35
C ASP A 120 -12.05 -2.54 0.68
N SER A 121 -12.90 -1.52 0.87
CA SER A 121 -12.65 -0.18 0.35
C SER A 121 -11.41 0.48 0.98
N ALA A 122 -11.13 0.22 2.26
CA ALA A 122 -9.94 0.72 2.93
C ALA A 122 -8.68 -0.02 2.46
N VAL A 123 -8.77 -1.34 2.25
CA VAL A 123 -7.69 -2.16 1.67
C VAL A 123 -7.33 -1.68 0.26
N ARG A 124 -8.33 -1.51 -0.62
CA ARG A 124 -8.12 -0.98 -1.98
C ARG A 124 -7.49 0.40 -1.97
N ARG A 125 -7.94 1.28 -1.06
CA ARG A 125 -7.38 2.63 -0.92
C ARG A 125 -5.93 2.60 -0.47
N TYR A 126 -5.58 1.75 0.49
CA TYR A 126 -4.21 1.58 0.95
C TYR A 126 -3.29 1.14 -0.19
N ALA A 127 -3.68 0.09 -0.94
CA ALA A 127 -2.92 -0.41 -2.08
C ALA A 127 -2.77 0.64 -3.19
N ARG A 128 -3.86 1.34 -3.54
CA ARG A 128 -3.85 2.41 -4.54
C ARG A 128 -2.97 3.59 -4.13
N ASP A 129 -3.06 4.03 -2.86
CA ASP A 129 -2.28 5.17 -2.35
C ASP A 129 -0.78 4.84 -2.29
N ALA A 130 -0.42 3.58 -2.04
CA ALA A 130 0.96 3.11 -2.05
C ALA A 130 1.51 2.86 -3.46
N GLY A 131 0.66 2.42 -4.39
CA GLY A 131 1.05 2.16 -5.78
C GLY A 131 2.25 1.21 -5.87
N HIS A 132 3.26 1.61 -6.64
CA HIS A 132 4.50 0.82 -6.83
C HIS A 132 5.33 0.67 -5.55
N LEU A 133 5.08 1.47 -4.51
CA LEU A 133 5.79 1.45 -3.24
C LEU A 133 5.16 0.51 -2.20
N LEU A 134 4.13 -0.26 -2.56
CA LEU A 134 3.38 -1.10 -1.61
C LEU A 134 4.30 -2.08 -0.86
N GLY A 135 5.19 -2.76 -1.57
CA GLY A 135 6.13 -3.70 -0.96
C GLY A 135 7.11 -3.03 0.01
N GLN A 136 7.66 -1.86 -0.37
CA GLN A 136 8.54 -1.09 0.48
C GLN A 136 7.82 -0.52 1.71
N LEU A 137 6.60 -0.02 1.53
CA LEU A 137 5.77 0.46 2.64
C LEU A 137 5.47 -0.66 3.65
N ASN A 138 5.10 -1.84 3.18
CA ASN A 138 4.85 -3.01 4.03
C ASN A 138 6.13 -3.48 4.72
N SER A 139 7.28 -3.40 4.05
CA SER A 139 8.60 -3.70 4.66
C SER A 139 8.95 -2.73 5.78
N LEU A 140 8.64 -1.43 5.61
CA LEU A 140 8.79 -0.45 6.69
C LEU A 140 7.85 -0.79 7.86
N VAL A 141 6.58 -1.13 7.62
CA VAL A 141 5.62 -1.50 8.67
C VAL A 141 6.11 -2.70 9.49
N ARG A 142 6.63 -3.74 8.83
CA ARG A 142 7.23 -4.90 9.52
C ARG A 142 8.43 -4.50 10.39
N SER A 143 9.25 -3.56 9.91
CA SER A 143 10.46 -3.09 10.59
C SER A 143 10.15 -2.15 11.77
N ASP A 144 9.05 -1.40 11.71
CA ASP A 144 8.65 -0.37 12.70
C ASP A 144 8.25 -0.97 14.06
N CYS A 145 8.05 -2.29 14.13
CA CYS A 145 7.82 -2.96 15.40
C CYS A 145 9.14 -3.14 16.18
N THR A 146 9.33 -2.34 17.21
CA THR A 146 10.48 -2.42 18.12
C THR A 146 10.14 -2.97 19.51
N SER A 147 8.97 -3.60 19.67
CA SER A 147 8.58 -4.26 20.91
C SER A 147 9.60 -5.35 21.29
N ARG A 148 9.80 -5.57 22.59
CA ARG A 148 10.58 -6.71 23.11
C ARG A 148 9.77 -8.01 23.16
N HIS A 149 8.45 -7.92 22.96
CA HIS A 149 7.56 -9.07 23.05
C HIS A 149 7.38 -9.71 21.66
N SER A 150 7.80 -10.96 21.52
CA SER A 150 7.77 -11.72 20.27
C SER A 150 6.35 -11.85 19.69
N HIS A 151 5.33 -12.00 20.54
CA HIS A 151 3.93 -12.09 20.09
C HIS A 151 3.43 -10.82 19.40
N ILE A 152 3.92 -9.62 19.79
CA ILE A 152 3.58 -8.37 19.13
C ILE A 152 4.21 -8.30 17.73
N HIS A 153 5.47 -8.75 17.60
CA HIS A 153 6.11 -8.88 16.30
C HIS A 153 5.35 -9.83 15.39
N GLN A 154 5.03 -11.02 15.89
CA GLN A 154 4.27 -12.01 15.13
C GLN A 154 2.90 -11.48 14.70
N ALA A 155 2.19 -10.77 15.59
CA ALA A 155 0.89 -10.17 15.26
C ALA A 155 0.99 -9.15 14.12
N ILE A 156 2.00 -8.25 14.13
CA ILE A 156 2.20 -7.27 13.05
C ILE A 156 2.55 -7.96 11.74
N HIS A 157 3.46 -8.94 11.76
CA HIS A 157 3.79 -9.70 10.55
C HIS A 157 2.56 -10.40 9.99
N HIS A 158 1.79 -11.08 10.83
CA HIS A 158 0.54 -11.74 10.42
C HIS A 158 -0.48 -10.75 9.82
N HIS A 159 -0.65 -9.59 10.44
CA HIS A 159 -1.55 -8.56 9.90
C HIS A 159 -1.09 -8.02 8.54
N VAL A 160 0.22 -7.87 8.32
CA VAL A 160 0.74 -7.45 7.01
C VAL A 160 0.57 -8.55 5.97
N ASP A 161 0.83 -9.82 6.34
CA ASP A 161 0.62 -10.97 5.45
C ASP A 161 -0.86 -11.10 5.06
N ASP A 162 -1.77 -10.93 6.02
CA ASP A 162 -3.23 -10.92 5.77
C ASP A 162 -3.63 -9.76 4.84
N LEU A 163 -3.11 -8.56 5.06
CA LEU A 163 -3.35 -7.41 4.20
C LEU A 163 -2.87 -7.66 2.76
N GLU A 164 -1.67 -8.20 2.58
CA GLU A 164 -1.11 -8.53 1.26
C GLU A 164 -1.96 -9.59 0.54
N ARG A 165 -2.38 -10.63 1.25
CA ARG A 165 -3.31 -11.65 0.71
C ARG A 165 -4.62 -11.01 0.26
N ARG A 166 -5.26 -10.19 1.11
CA ARG A 166 -6.52 -9.50 0.78
C ARG A 166 -6.38 -8.54 -0.40
N ILE A 167 -5.26 -7.83 -0.50
CA ILE A 167 -4.97 -6.96 -1.67
C ILE A 167 -4.94 -7.80 -2.94
N GLY A 168 -4.28 -8.95 -2.93
CA GLY A 168 -4.23 -9.87 -4.07
C GLY A 168 -5.60 -10.41 -4.47
N GLU A 169 -6.39 -10.88 -3.50
CA GLU A 169 -7.74 -11.39 -3.72
C GLU A 169 -8.69 -10.32 -4.30
N LEU A 170 -8.62 -9.10 -3.76
CA LEU A 170 -9.43 -7.98 -4.24
C LEU A 170 -9.01 -7.51 -5.62
N ALA A 171 -7.70 -7.47 -5.92
CA ALA A 171 -7.20 -7.11 -7.24
C ALA A 171 -7.66 -8.14 -8.30
N GLU A 172 -7.60 -9.43 -7.98
CA GLU A 172 -8.09 -10.48 -8.87
C GLU A 172 -9.62 -10.41 -9.06
N SER A 173 -10.37 -10.20 -7.99
CA SER A 173 -11.83 -9.98 -8.06
C SER A 173 -12.19 -8.78 -8.94
N ASP A 174 -11.47 -7.66 -8.78
CA ASP A 174 -11.69 -6.44 -9.56
C ASP A 174 -11.31 -6.65 -11.03
N ARG A 175 -10.23 -7.42 -11.32
CA ARG A 175 -9.84 -7.81 -12.66
C ARG A 175 -10.95 -8.62 -13.33
N LEU A 176 -11.44 -9.66 -12.66
CA LEU A 176 -12.52 -10.50 -13.17
C LEU A 176 -13.82 -9.71 -13.38
N ALA A 177 -14.15 -8.79 -12.48
CA ALA A 177 -15.33 -7.93 -12.62
C ALA A 177 -15.21 -6.91 -13.75
N ALA A 178 -13.99 -6.50 -14.11
CA ALA A 178 -13.71 -5.61 -15.22
C ALA A 178 -13.70 -6.31 -16.59
N GLU A 179 -13.61 -7.64 -16.61
CA GLU A 179 -13.68 -8.40 -17.87
C GLU A 179 -15.02 -8.17 -18.55
N ARG A 180 -14.95 -8.03 -19.87
CA ARG A 180 -16.13 -7.89 -20.74
C ARG A 180 -16.08 -8.98 -21.81
N PRO A 181 -17.24 -9.50 -22.26
CA PRO A 181 -17.26 -10.35 -23.44
C PRO A 181 -16.67 -9.63 -24.67
N LEU A 182 -16.22 -10.38 -25.65
CA LEU A 182 -15.75 -9.82 -26.94
C LEU A 182 -16.86 -9.15 -27.73
N LEU A 183 -18.11 -9.63 -27.57
CA LEU A 183 -19.30 -9.04 -28.17
C LEU A 183 -20.08 -8.30 -27.10
N ASP A 184 -20.59 -7.11 -27.41
CA ASP A 184 -21.47 -6.36 -26.52
C ASP A 184 -22.94 -6.77 -26.66
N GLY A 185 -23.82 -6.20 -25.83
CA GLY A 185 -25.24 -6.55 -25.86
C GLY A 185 -25.95 -6.17 -27.16
N GLY A 186 -25.50 -5.12 -27.85
CA GLY A 186 -26.02 -4.70 -29.14
C GLY A 186 -25.64 -5.70 -30.23
N GLU A 187 -24.40 -6.10 -30.29
CA GLU A 187 -23.87 -7.10 -31.23
C GLU A 187 -24.54 -8.48 -31.03
N VAL A 188 -24.79 -8.88 -29.78
CA VAL A 188 -25.53 -10.11 -29.45
C VAL A 188 -26.97 -10.03 -29.93
N MET A 189 -27.65 -8.90 -29.69
CA MET A 189 -29.03 -8.70 -30.16
C MET A 189 -29.13 -8.73 -31.69
N GLU A 190 -28.22 -8.05 -32.40
CA GLU A 190 -28.18 -8.03 -33.86
C GLU A 190 -27.93 -9.44 -34.42
N ARG A 191 -26.96 -10.17 -33.88
CA ARG A 191 -26.58 -11.51 -34.40
C ARG A 191 -27.64 -12.57 -34.15
N LEU A 192 -28.27 -12.57 -32.97
CA LEU A 192 -29.27 -13.58 -32.59
C LEU A 192 -30.69 -13.18 -32.93
N GLY A 193 -30.90 -11.99 -33.49
CA GLY A 193 -32.24 -11.47 -33.82
C GLY A 193 -33.11 -11.21 -32.58
N LEU A 194 -32.50 -10.80 -31.47
CA LEU A 194 -33.17 -10.62 -30.17
C LEU A 194 -33.50 -9.14 -29.89
N GLY A 195 -34.57 -8.92 -29.17
CA GLY A 195 -34.80 -7.64 -28.49
C GLY A 195 -34.11 -7.60 -27.11
N PRO A 196 -34.12 -6.42 -26.46
CA PRO A 196 -33.62 -6.31 -25.08
C PRO A 196 -34.38 -7.27 -24.16
N GLY A 197 -33.66 -8.15 -23.44
CA GLY A 197 -34.28 -9.13 -22.60
C GLY A 197 -33.30 -10.00 -21.82
N PRO A 198 -33.80 -10.91 -20.96
CA PRO A 198 -32.99 -11.80 -20.14
C PRO A 198 -32.11 -12.76 -20.95
N GLU A 199 -32.51 -13.10 -22.18
CA GLU A 199 -31.75 -13.97 -23.11
C GLU A 199 -30.42 -13.32 -23.47
N VAL A 200 -30.39 -12.01 -23.75
CA VAL A 200 -29.17 -11.26 -24.02
C VAL A 200 -28.21 -11.33 -22.82
N GLY A 201 -28.75 -11.24 -21.60
CA GLY A 201 -27.96 -11.35 -20.38
C GLY A 201 -27.33 -12.75 -20.22
N LYS A 202 -28.05 -13.81 -20.60
CA LYS A 202 -27.53 -15.18 -20.58
C LYS A 202 -26.46 -15.39 -21.63
N ALA A 203 -26.65 -14.87 -22.84
CA ALA A 203 -25.65 -14.90 -23.91
C ALA A 203 -24.37 -14.17 -23.52
N LEU A 204 -24.47 -12.97 -22.93
CA LEU A 204 -23.31 -12.23 -22.44
C LEU A 204 -22.57 -12.97 -21.32
N LYS A 205 -23.30 -13.66 -20.43
CA LYS A 205 -22.70 -14.49 -19.39
C LYS A 205 -21.95 -15.67 -20.00
N PHE A 206 -22.54 -16.37 -20.98
CA PHE A 206 -21.87 -17.45 -21.72
C PHE A 206 -20.59 -16.95 -22.37
N LEU A 207 -20.65 -15.83 -23.10
CA LEU A 207 -19.49 -15.24 -23.77
C LEU A 207 -18.38 -14.84 -22.80
N LEU A 208 -18.74 -14.36 -21.60
CA LEU A 208 -17.77 -14.03 -20.56
C LEU A 208 -17.08 -15.28 -20.02
N GLU A 209 -17.84 -16.34 -19.78
CA GLU A 209 -17.29 -17.66 -19.35
C GLU A 209 -16.41 -18.27 -20.45
N LEU A 210 -16.83 -18.18 -21.71
CA LEU A 210 -16.07 -18.64 -22.86
C LEU A 210 -14.71 -17.93 -22.95
N ARG A 211 -14.69 -16.59 -22.82
CA ARG A 211 -13.48 -15.78 -22.82
C ARG A 211 -12.52 -16.14 -21.67
N ARG A 212 -13.06 -16.44 -20.49
CA ARG A 212 -12.27 -16.88 -19.32
C ARG A 212 -11.62 -18.22 -19.52
N SER A 213 -12.34 -19.15 -20.14
CA SER A 213 -11.84 -20.50 -20.41
C SER A 213 -10.87 -20.54 -21.59
N ASN A 214 -11.03 -19.64 -22.56
CA ASN A 214 -10.27 -19.58 -23.80
C ASN A 214 -9.92 -18.13 -24.13
N PRO A 215 -8.87 -17.54 -23.48
CA PRO A 215 -8.53 -16.13 -23.65
C PRO A 215 -8.07 -15.74 -25.05
N ASP A 216 -7.58 -16.72 -25.82
CA ASP A 216 -6.97 -16.54 -27.15
C ASP A 216 -7.98 -16.65 -28.30
N LEU A 217 -9.26 -16.96 -28.01
CA LEU A 217 -10.30 -17.01 -29.05
C LEU A 217 -10.43 -15.64 -29.74
N ASP A 218 -10.41 -15.69 -31.05
CA ASP A 218 -10.67 -14.51 -31.86
C ASP A 218 -12.18 -14.19 -31.95
N ARG A 219 -12.51 -13.12 -32.66
CA ARG A 219 -13.89 -12.66 -32.80
C ARG A 219 -14.75 -13.65 -33.57
N GLU A 220 -14.22 -14.23 -34.65
CA GLU A 220 -14.95 -15.16 -35.54
C GLU A 220 -15.27 -16.45 -34.79
N GLU A 221 -14.31 -17.00 -34.07
CA GLU A 221 -14.48 -18.19 -33.22
C GLU A 221 -15.49 -17.95 -32.07
N THR A 222 -15.45 -16.75 -31.50
CA THR A 222 -16.40 -16.31 -30.42
C THR A 222 -17.81 -16.22 -30.98
N GLU A 223 -17.99 -15.66 -32.17
CA GLU A 223 -19.27 -15.55 -32.85
C GLU A 223 -19.84 -16.93 -33.20
N ALA A 224 -19.02 -17.83 -33.72
CA ALA A 224 -19.43 -19.22 -34.02
C ALA A 224 -19.88 -19.96 -32.74
N SER A 225 -19.12 -19.82 -31.68
CA SER A 225 -19.46 -20.40 -30.37
C SER A 225 -20.78 -19.87 -29.80
N LEU A 226 -21.08 -18.59 -30.03
CA LEU A 226 -22.34 -17.98 -29.60
C LEU A 226 -23.53 -18.58 -30.41
N ASP A 227 -23.38 -18.76 -31.71
CA ASP A 227 -24.41 -19.35 -32.58
C ASP A 227 -24.72 -20.79 -32.18
N ASP A 228 -23.68 -21.59 -31.89
CA ASP A 228 -23.83 -22.98 -31.44
C ASP A 228 -24.52 -23.03 -30.08
N TRP A 229 -24.06 -22.22 -29.09
CA TRP A 229 -24.69 -22.13 -27.79
C TRP A 229 -26.17 -21.71 -27.88
N TRP A 230 -26.51 -20.74 -28.75
CA TRP A 230 -27.87 -20.26 -28.91
C TRP A 230 -28.80 -21.33 -29.50
N ARG A 231 -28.28 -22.11 -30.46
CA ARG A 231 -29.02 -23.25 -31.07
C ARG A 231 -29.38 -24.31 -30.03
N ASP A 232 -28.40 -24.65 -29.17
CA ASP A 232 -28.60 -25.60 -28.08
C ASP A 232 -29.53 -25.07 -26.98
N TYR A 233 -29.50 -23.77 -26.74
CA TYR A 233 -30.35 -23.13 -25.76
C TYR A 233 -31.84 -23.11 -26.16
N GLN A 234 -32.15 -23.09 -27.45
CA GLN A 234 -33.50 -23.12 -27.97
C GLN A 234 -34.11 -24.52 -28.11
N SER A 235 -33.30 -25.60 -28.07
CA SER A 235 -33.72 -27.00 -28.16
C SER A 235 -34.15 -27.53 -26.79
#